data_b3791e4fa787adf835bed47e967c1c5c
#
_entry.id   b3791e4fa787adf835bed47e967c1c5c
#
_cell.length_a   1.000
_cell.length_b   1.000
_cell.length_c   1.000
_cell.angle_alpha   90.00
_cell.angle_beta   90.00
_cell.angle_gamma   90.00
#
_symmetry.space_group_name_H-M   'P 1'
#
loop_
_entity.id
_entity.type
_entity.pdbx_description
1 polymer ?
#
loop_
_entity_poly.entity_id
_entity_poly.type
_entity_poly.pdbx_seq_one_letter_code
_entity_poly.pdbx_strand_id
1 'polypeptide(L)'
;MSESIISVSNISKSFGGRKVVDDLSLSVAQGEVFGLLGHNGAGKSTTIEMILGINKPDTGSAYILGKDAASARKEIFEKVGVQLQSSSYQASIKVGEVCEEFASLYQNPADYHHLLEQFGLLPLIKSPVMKLSGGERQKLSVVLALIGSPEIVFLDELTTGLDVSARREVWKTLKALKAEGMTLFLTTHYMDEAENLCDCICLIKNGRKVTEGTVREVVDASPYDNLEDAYLWYMGEEVI
;
A
#
# COMPACT_ATOMS: atom_id res chain seq x y z
N MET A 1 1.76 4.87 -24.11
CA MET A 1 1.39 5.34 -22.77
C MET A 1 0.71 4.16 -22.10
N SER A 2 1.24 3.65 -21.01
CA SER A 2 0.58 2.59 -20.23
C SER A 2 -0.76 3.13 -19.70
N GLU A 3 -1.78 2.30 -19.74
CA GLU A 3 -3.11 2.65 -19.24
C GLU A 3 -3.04 2.86 -17.73
N SER A 4 -3.57 4.00 -17.24
CA SER A 4 -3.60 4.31 -15.82
C SER A 4 -4.67 3.44 -15.14
N ILE A 5 -4.25 2.61 -14.17
CA ILE A 5 -5.15 1.74 -13.41
C ILE A 5 -5.72 2.42 -12.16
N ILE A 6 -4.99 3.42 -11.63
CA ILE A 6 -5.47 4.33 -10.57
C ILE A 6 -5.27 5.77 -11.08
N SER A 7 -6.32 6.58 -11.01
CA SER A 7 -6.29 7.98 -11.38
C SER A 7 -6.95 8.82 -10.29
N VAL A 8 -6.22 9.79 -9.77
CA VAL A 8 -6.65 10.69 -8.69
C VAL A 8 -6.53 12.12 -9.17
N SER A 9 -7.62 12.89 -9.07
CA SER A 9 -7.68 14.27 -9.56
C SER A 9 -8.15 15.22 -8.46
N ASN A 10 -7.25 16.11 -8.04
CA ASN A 10 -7.48 17.24 -7.13
C ASN A 10 -8.26 16.88 -5.85
N ILE A 11 -7.98 15.71 -5.26
CA ILE A 11 -8.65 15.29 -4.04
C ILE A 11 -8.21 16.15 -2.85
N SER A 12 -9.19 16.55 -2.04
CA SER A 12 -8.92 17.24 -0.77
C SER A 12 -9.80 16.67 0.34
N LYS A 13 -9.30 16.71 1.57
CA LYS A 13 -10.01 16.26 2.77
C LYS A 13 -9.64 17.07 3.97
N SER A 14 -10.68 17.45 4.74
CA SER A 14 -10.52 18.15 6.02
C SER A 14 -11.23 17.41 7.15
N PHE A 15 -10.64 17.43 8.33
CA PHE A 15 -11.24 16.91 9.56
C PHE A 15 -11.17 18.01 10.63
N GLY A 16 -12.32 18.34 11.23
CA GLY A 16 -12.39 19.37 12.28
C GLY A 16 -11.82 20.73 11.85
N GLY A 17 -11.97 21.11 10.57
CA GLY A 17 -11.47 22.37 10.02
C GLY A 17 -9.98 22.34 9.62
N ARG A 18 -9.25 21.26 9.92
CA ARG A 18 -7.87 21.07 9.48
C ARG A 18 -7.83 20.29 8.18
N LYS A 19 -7.21 20.86 7.15
CA LYS A 19 -6.99 20.19 5.86
C LYS A 19 -5.87 19.15 6.03
N VAL A 20 -6.18 17.88 5.77
CA VAL A 20 -5.26 16.74 5.89
C VAL A 20 -4.71 16.32 4.55
N VAL A 21 -5.52 16.41 3.49
CA VAL A 21 -5.10 16.27 2.09
C VAL A 21 -5.59 17.49 1.34
N ASP A 22 -4.75 18.09 0.50
CA ASP A 22 -4.99 19.35 -0.15
C ASP A 22 -4.54 19.33 -1.61
N ASP A 23 -5.53 19.24 -2.50
CA ASP A 23 -5.35 19.31 -3.96
C ASP A 23 -4.37 18.25 -4.52
N LEU A 24 -4.49 17.02 -4.04
CA LEU A 24 -3.61 15.92 -4.44
C LEU A 24 -4.10 15.26 -5.72
N SER A 25 -3.21 15.15 -6.70
CA SER A 25 -3.41 14.42 -7.97
C SER A 25 -2.24 13.47 -8.20
N LEU A 26 -2.53 12.22 -8.57
CA LEU A 26 -1.53 11.21 -8.92
C LEU A 26 -2.12 10.18 -9.89
N SER A 27 -1.24 9.40 -10.52
CA SER A 27 -1.63 8.37 -11.47
C SER A 27 -0.71 7.17 -11.33
N VAL A 28 -1.27 5.95 -11.36
CA VAL A 28 -0.51 4.70 -11.27
C VAL A 28 -0.77 3.86 -12.51
N ALA A 29 0.29 3.37 -13.14
CA ALA A 29 0.20 2.50 -14.30
C ALA A 29 -0.04 1.04 -13.89
N GLN A 30 -0.61 0.23 -14.79
CA GLN A 30 -0.76 -1.21 -14.56
C GLN A 30 0.60 -1.90 -14.44
N GLY A 31 0.75 -2.79 -13.46
CA GLY A 31 1.98 -3.53 -13.17
C GLY A 31 3.06 -2.71 -12.48
N GLU A 32 2.76 -1.45 -12.11
CA GLU A 32 3.67 -0.55 -11.42
C GLU A 32 3.65 -0.77 -9.90
N VAL A 33 4.80 -0.62 -9.27
CA VAL A 33 4.90 -0.43 -7.82
C VAL A 33 5.03 1.07 -7.54
N PHE A 34 3.95 1.65 -7.03
CA PHE A 34 3.87 3.08 -6.71
C PHE A 34 3.97 3.30 -5.21
N GLY A 35 4.89 4.19 -4.81
CA GLY A 35 5.13 4.56 -3.42
C GLY A 35 4.59 5.96 -3.08
N LEU A 36 3.70 6.07 -2.09
CA LEU A 36 3.31 7.34 -1.50
C LEU A 36 4.11 7.57 -0.21
N LEU A 37 5.08 8.48 -0.26
CA LEU A 37 6.06 8.73 0.79
C LEU A 37 5.78 10.03 1.55
N GLY A 38 6.04 10.02 2.84
CA GLY A 38 5.90 11.20 3.70
C GLY A 38 6.02 10.85 5.17
N HIS A 39 6.27 11.83 6.02
CA HIS A 39 6.33 11.64 7.47
C HIS A 39 4.96 11.19 8.05
N ASN A 40 4.95 10.77 9.32
CA ASN A 40 3.71 10.43 10.01
C ASN A 40 2.80 11.66 10.12
N GLY A 41 1.51 11.47 9.73
CA GLY A 41 0.56 12.57 9.65
C GLY A 41 0.64 13.42 8.38
N ALA A 42 1.44 13.05 7.37
CA ALA A 42 1.49 13.75 6.08
C ALA A 42 0.22 13.60 5.23
N GLY A 43 -0.68 12.66 5.57
CA GLY A 43 -1.93 12.41 4.87
C GLY A 43 -1.97 11.11 4.06
N LYS A 44 -0.96 10.22 4.19
CA LYS A 44 -0.84 8.97 3.41
C LYS A 44 -2.05 8.05 3.56
N SER A 45 -2.39 7.63 4.78
CA SER A 45 -3.52 6.72 5.03
C SER A 45 -4.85 7.35 4.61
N THR A 46 -5.06 8.67 4.88
CA THR A 46 -6.25 9.39 4.41
C THR A 46 -6.35 9.39 2.89
N THR A 47 -5.22 9.51 2.19
CA THR A 47 -5.16 9.45 0.73
C THR A 47 -5.58 8.06 0.23
N ILE A 48 -5.02 6.97 0.79
CA ILE A 48 -5.45 5.60 0.46
C ILE A 48 -6.94 5.42 0.71
N GLU A 49 -7.45 5.85 1.87
CA GLU A 49 -8.87 5.71 2.22
C GLU A 49 -9.79 6.46 1.23
N MET A 50 -9.35 7.62 0.71
CA MET A 50 -10.10 8.35 -0.32
C MET A 50 -10.03 7.63 -1.67
N ILE A 51 -8.85 7.12 -2.06
CA ILE A 51 -8.68 6.35 -3.29
C ILE A 51 -9.56 5.09 -3.27
N LEU A 52 -9.65 4.41 -2.14
CA LEU A 52 -10.49 3.22 -1.94
C LEU A 52 -11.98 3.54 -1.75
N GLY A 53 -12.39 4.80 -1.73
CA GLY A 53 -13.76 5.21 -1.47
C GLY A 53 -14.24 4.87 -0.04
N ILE A 54 -13.32 4.58 0.89
CA ILE A 54 -13.62 4.39 2.33
C ILE A 54 -14.01 5.74 2.94
N ASN A 55 -13.19 6.75 2.69
CA ASN A 55 -13.47 8.14 3.02
C ASN A 55 -13.81 8.92 1.75
N LYS A 56 -14.96 9.58 1.73
CA LYS A 56 -15.32 10.45 0.60
C LYS A 56 -14.47 11.72 0.63
N PRO A 57 -13.78 12.09 -0.47
CA PRO A 57 -13.10 13.39 -0.58
C PRO A 57 -14.11 14.54 -0.49
N ASP A 58 -13.67 15.68 0.04
CA ASP A 58 -14.47 16.92 0.07
C ASP A 58 -14.54 17.56 -1.32
N THR A 59 -13.46 17.43 -2.10
CA THR A 59 -13.36 17.84 -3.51
C THR A 59 -12.52 16.82 -4.30
N GLY A 60 -12.65 16.86 -5.63
CA GLY A 60 -11.92 15.97 -6.53
C GLY A 60 -12.55 14.58 -6.68
N SER A 61 -11.86 13.69 -7.35
CA SER A 61 -12.32 12.33 -7.64
C SER A 61 -11.16 11.34 -7.72
N ALA A 62 -11.46 10.07 -7.44
CA ALA A 62 -10.54 8.96 -7.59
C ALA A 62 -11.20 7.84 -8.40
N TYR A 63 -10.45 7.26 -9.33
CA TYR A 63 -10.89 6.15 -10.17
C TYR A 63 -9.91 4.99 -10.01
N ILE A 64 -10.43 3.79 -9.88
CA ILE A 64 -9.69 2.52 -9.88
C ILE A 64 -10.28 1.64 -10.97
N LEU A 65 -9.45 1.09 -11.86
CA LEU A 65 -9.89 0.27 -12.99
C LEU A 65 -10.95 0.98 -13.86
N GLY A 66 -10.80 2.30 -14.03
CA GLY A 66 -11.75 3.14 -14.75
C GLY A 66 -13.09 3.39 -14.05
N LYS A 67 -13.27 2.89 -12.81
CA LYS A 67 -14.50 3.04 -12.02
C LYS A 67 -14.33 4.09 -10.93
N ASP A 68 -15.36 4.90 -10.74
CA ASP A 68 -15.39 5.90 -9.67
C ASP A 68 -15.42 5.22 -8.29
N ALA A 69 -14.43 5.54 -7.45
CA ALA A 69 -14.25 4.90 -6.15
C ALA A 69 -15.40 5.15 -5.16
N ALA A 70 -16.08 6.27 -5.29
CA ALA A 70 -17.18 6.62 -4.39
C ALA A 70 -18.48 5.84 -4.68
N SER A 71 -18.73 5.50 -5.96
CA SER A 71 -19.97 4.89 -6.42
C SER A 71 -19.87 3.41 -6.74
N ALA A 72 -18.69 2.91 -7.20
CA ALA A 72 -18.49 1.54 -7.67
C ALA A 72 -17.72 0.65 -6.67
N ARG A 73 -17.73 1.02 -5.40
CA ARG A 73 -16.91 0.40 -4.34
C ARG A 73 -16.98 -1.13 -4.32
N LYS A 74 -18.20 -1.72 -4.42
CA LYS A 74 -18.36 -3.18 -4.39
C LYS A 74 -17.61 -3.87 -5.53
N GLU A 75 -17.72 -3.33 -6.75
CA GLU A 75 -17.05 -3.88 -7.93
C GLU A 75 -15.53 -3.70 -7.88
N ILE A 76 -15.07 -2.59 -7.30
CA ILE A 76 -13.66 -2.30 -7.10
C ILE A 76 -13.04 -3.31 -6.12
N PHE A 77 -13.70 -3.56 -4.97
CA PHE A 77 -13.18 -4.47 -3.95
C PHE A 77 -13.18 -5.95 -4.36
N GLU A 78 -13.84 -6.33 -5.45
CA GLU A 78 -13.67 -7.65 -6.08
C GLU A 78 -12.30 -7.80 -6.79
N LYS A 79 -11.62 -6.68 -7.09
CA LYS A 79 -10.38 -6.61 -7.86
C LYS A 79 -9.21 -5.95 -7.11
N VAL A 80 -9.46 -5.53 -5.90
CA VAL A 80 -8.49 -4.80 -5.07
C VAL A 80 -8.28 -5.52 -3.75
N GLY A 81 -7.03 -5.85 -3.47
CA GLY A 81 -6.59 -6.31 -2.17
C GLY A 81 -6.15 -5.13 -1.30
N VAL A 82 -6.47 -5.17 -0.02
CA VAL A 82 -6.13 -4.07 0.89
C VAL A 82 -5.56 -4.62 2.20
N GLN A 83 -4.36 -4.15 2.55
CA GLN A 83 -3.78 -4.30 3.87
C GLN A 83 -3.70 -2.92 4.50
N LEU A 84 -4.48 -2.69 5.56
CA LEU A 84 -4.46 -1.45 6.35
C LEU A 84 -3.58 -1.62 7.60
N GLN A 85 -3.13 -0.48 8.13
CA GLN A 85 -2.17 -0.39 9.24
C GLN A 85 -2.55 -1.17 10.50
N SER A 86 -3.85 -1.32 10.79
CA SER A 86 -4.32 -2.05 11.98
C SER A 86 -5.36 -3.11 11.61
N SER A 87 -5.02 -4.36 11.90
CA SER A 87 -5.99 -5.46 11.84
C SER A 87 -6.15 -6.05 13.24
N SER A 88 -7.39 -6.09 13.73
CA SER A 88 -7.72 -6.79 14.97
C SER A 88 -8.39 -8.12 14.66
N TYR A 89 -7.87 -9.19 15.24
CA TYR A 89 -8.40 -10.54 15.07
C TYR A 89 -9.05 -11.02 16.36
N GLN A 90 -10.00 -11.95 16.26
CA GLN A 90 -10.53 -12.64 17.44
C GLN A 90 -9.40 -13.37 18.17
N ALA A 91 -9.42 -13.35 19.51
CA ALA A 91 -8.29 -13.80 20.34
C ALA A 91 -7.81 -15.24 20.09
N SER A 92 -8.67 -16.13 19.59
CA SER A 92 -8.35 -17.54 19.36
C SER A 92 -8.38 -17.98 17.89
N ILE A 93 -8.70 -17.07 16.96
CA ILE A 93 -8.80 -17.42 15.54
C ILE A 93 -7.46 -17.91 14.99
N LYS A 94 -7.49 -19.01 14.25
CA LYS A 94 -6.29 -19.59 13.63
C LYS A 94 -6.04 -19.01 12.26
N VAL A 95 -4.80 -19.14 11.79
CA VAL A 95 -4.38 -18.68 10.46
C VAL A 95 -5.28 -19.25 9.35
N GLY A 96 -5.56 -20.55 9.35
CA GLY A 96 -6.44 -21.17 8.36
C GLY A 96 -7.88 -20.69 8.45
N GLU A 97 -8.40 -20.48 9.66
CA GLU A 97 -9.77 -20.02 9.89
C GLU A 97 -9.98 -18.61 9.35
N VAL A 98 -9.04 -17.68 9.59
CA VAL A 98 -9.14 -16.33 9.04
C VAL A 98 -8.98 -16.33 7.51
N CYS A 99 -8.13 -17.17 6.94
CA CYS A 99 -8.04 -17.31 5.49
C CYS A 99 -9.36 -17.83 4.88
N GLU A 100 -9.99 -18.81 5.52
CA GLU A 100 -11.29 -19.35 5.09
C GLU A 100 -12.40 -18.29 5.18
N GLU A 101 -12.43 -17.50 6.27
CA GLU A 101 -13.35 -16.36 6.39
C GLU A 101 -13.17 -15.37 5.23
N PHE A 102 -11.94 -14.98 4.93
CA PHE A 102 -11.66 -14.06 3.82
C PHE A 102 -12.02 -14.67 2.48
N ALA A 103 -11.69 -15.94 2.24
CA ALA A 103 -12.04 -16.63 1.00
C ALA A 103 -13.55 -16.66 0.75
N SER A 104 -14.34 -16.79 1.81
CA SER A 104 -15.81 -16.80 1.72
C SER A 104 -16.44 -15.49 1.22
N LEU A 105 -15.69 -14.39 1.24
CA LEU A 105 -16.13 -13.07 0.75
C LEU A 105 -16.09 -12.95 -0.78
N TYR A 106 -15.37 -13.85 -1.47
CA TYR A 106 -15.13 -13.77 -2.91
C TYR A 106 -15.78 -14.93 -3.66
N GLN A 107 -16.21 -14.69 -4.90
CA GLN A 107 -16.80 -15.75 -5.74
C GLN A 107 -15.76 -16.76 -6.23
N ASN A 108 -14.56 -16.27 -6.55
CA ASN A 108 -13.45 -17.09 -7.06
C ASN A 108 -12.17 -16.74 -6.28
N PRO A 109 -12.06 -17.15 -5.01
CA PRO A 109 -10.88 -16.87 -4.21
C PRO A 109 -9.66 -17.67 -4.73
N ALA A 110 -8.47 -17.11 -4.55
CA ALA A 110 -7.23 -17.86 -4.71
C ALA A 110 -7.13 -19.00 -3.67
N ASP A 111 -6.38 -20.04 -4.02
CA ASP A 111 -6.04 -21.08 -3.05
C ASP A 111 -5.15 -20.52 -1.95
N TYR A 112 -5.73 -20.26 -0.80
CA TYR A 112 -4.99 -19.70 0.33
C TYR A 112 -3.95 -20.65 0.93
N HIS A 113 -4.05 -21.97 0.71
CA HIS A 113 -2.99 -22.90 1.10
C HIS A 113 -1.72 -22.64 0.28
N HIS A 114 -1.87 -22.44 -1.03
CA HIS A 114 -0.77 -22.08 -1.90
C HIS A 114 -0.17 -20.72 -1.52
N LEU A 115 -1.00 -19.71 -1.25
CA LEU A 115 -0.54 -18.42 -0.75
C LEU A 115 0.22 -18.57 0.58
N LEU A 116 -0.31 -19.30 1.55
CA LEU A 116 0.37 -19.55 2.82
C LEU A 116 1.72 -20.27 2.62
N GLU A 117 1.84 -21.17 1.65
CA GLU A 117 3.09 -21.83 1.31
C GLU A 117 4.10 -20.84 0.72
N GLN A 118 3.71 -20.01 -0.25
CA GLN A 118 4.56 -18.98 -0.84
C GLN A 118 5.12 -18.00 0.19
N PHE A 119 4.32 -17.67 1.22
CA PHE A 119 4.73 -16.77 2.30
C PHE A 119 5.40 -17.48 3.49
N GLY A 120 5.57 -18.82 3.43
CA GLY A 120 6.18 -19.62 4.49
C GLY A 120 5.30 -19.75 5.76
N LEU A 121 3.99 -19.55 5.64
CA LEU A 121 3.03 -19.59 6.75
C LEU A 121 2.25 -20.91 6.83
N LEU A 122 2.34 -21.77 5.83
CA LEU A 122 1.58 -23.05 5.81
C LEU A 122 1.80 -23.92 7.06
N PRO A 123 3.03 -24.03 7.62
CA PRO A 123 3.23 -24.77 8.88
C PRO A 123 2.47 -24.18 10.07
N LEU A 124 2.08 -22.92 9.99
CA LEU A 124 1.38 -22.19 11.05
C LEU A 124 -0.14 -22.15 10.87
N ILE A 125 -0.69 -22.84 9.89
CA ILE A 125 -2.12 -22.80 9.53
C ILE A 125 -3.06 -23.12 10.73
N LYS A 126 -2.62 -23.93 11.68
CA LYS A 126 -3.37 -24.29 12.90
C LYS A 126 -3.02 -23.41 14.11
N SER A 127 -2.08 -22.47 13.95
CA SER A 127 -1.66 -21.58 15.04
C SER A 127 -2.63 -20.41 15.19
N PRO A 128 -2.95 -20.00 16.44
CA PRO A 128 -3.69 -18.75 16.67
C PRO A 128 -2.93 -17.56 16.09
N VAL A 129 -3.63 -16.65 15.40
CA VAL A 129 -3.03 -15.44 14.78
C VAL A 129 -2.29 -14.58 15.81
N MET A 130 -2.80 -14.51 17.03
CA MET A 130 -2.17 -13.76 18.13
C MET A 130 -0.80 -14.31 18.58
N LYS A 131 -0.47 -15.57 18.23
CA LYS A 131 0.82 -16.19 18.55
C LYS A 131 1.88 -15.99 17.47
N LEU A 132 1.50 -15.43 16.32
CA LEU A 132 2.43 -15.11 15.26
C LEU A 132 3.38 -13.97 15.69
N SER A 133 4.62 -14.05 15.24
CA SER A 133 5.55 -12.90 15.30
C SER A 133 5.01 -11.69 14.51
N GLY A 134 5.60 -10.52 14.69
CA GLY A 134 5.24 -9.32 13.92
C GLY A 134 5.36 -9.57 12.41
N GLY A 135 6.49 -10.15 11.96
CA GLY A 135 6.72 -10.46 10.55
C GLY A 135 5.74 -11.48 9.98
N GLU A 136 5.42 -12.55 10.73
CA GLU A 136 4.44 -13.54 10.32
C GLU A 136 3.04 -12.94 10.20
N ARG A 137 2.65 -12.04 11.11
CA ARG A 137 1.36 -11.31 11.01
C ARG A 137 1.31 -10.41 9.79
N GLN A 138 2.40 -9.70 9.47
CA GLN A 138 2.46 -8.87 8.27
C GLN A 138 2.37 -9.71 7.00
N LYS A 139 3.09 -10.84 6.93
CA LYS A 139 2.95 -11.78 5.82
C LYS A 139 1.52 -12.31 5.70
N LEU A 140 0.87 -12.66 6.81
CA LEU A 140 -0.53 -13.07 6.81
C LEU A 140 -1.45 -11.97 6.28
N SER A 141 -1.25 -10.72 6.67
CA SER A 141 -2.07 -9.61 6.17
C SER A 141 -1.95 -9.42 4.65
N VAL A 142 -0.76 -9.65 4.07
CA VAL A 142 -0.59 -9.68 2.61
C VAL A 142 -1.30 -10.89 1.98
N VAL A 143 -1.18 -12.08 2.56
CA VAL A 143 -1.93 -13.27 2.11
C VAL A 143 -3.42 -12.99 2.07
N LEU A 144 -3.99 -12.40 3.12
CA LEU A 144 -5.41 -12.06 3.17
C LEU A 144 -5.81 -11.05 2.08
N ALA A 145 -4.96 -10.07 1.78
CA ALA A 145 -5.18 -9.12 0.71
C ALA A 145 -5.14 -9.79 -0.69
N LEU A 146 -4.43 -10.91 -0.84
CA LEU A 146 -4.30 -11.65 -2.10
C LEU A 146 -5.39 -12.69 -2.34
N ILE A 147 -6.15 -13.08 -1.32
CA ILE A 147 -7.17 -14.15 -1.43
C ILE A 147 -8.22 -13.85 -2.51
N GLY A 148 -8.57 -12.57 -2.71
CA GLY A 148 -9.51 -12.15 -3.74
C GLY A 148 -8.99 -12.24 -5.18
N SER A 149 -7.76 -12.73 -5.42
CA SER A 149 -7.10 -12.66 -6.73
C SER A 149 -7.10 -11.25 -7.34
N PRO A 150 -6.60 -10.24 -6.59
CA PRO A 150 -6.70 -8.84 -6.98
C PRO A 150 -5.80 -8.50 -8.18
N GLU A 151 -6.17 -7.42 -8.90
CA GLU A 151 -5.33 -6.78 -9.91
C GLU A 151 -4.42 -5.70 -9.31
N ILE A 152 -4.85 -5.16 -8.16
CA ILE A 152 -4.14 -4.11 -7.42
C ILE A 152 -4.11 -4.46 -5.93
N VAL A 153 -2.98 -4.27 -5.27
CA VAL A 153 -2.88 -4.40 -3.81
C VAL A 153 -2.42 -3.09 -3.18
N PHE A 154 -3.19 -2.62 -2.20
CA PHE A 154 -2.83 -1.47 -1.35
C PHE A 154 -2.20 -1.96 -0.06
N LEU A 155 -1.04 -1.39 0.28
CA LEU A 155 -0.23 -1.76 1.44
C LEU A 155 0.08 -0.49 2.26
N ASP A 156 -0.56 -0.33 3.41
CA ASP A 156 -0.36 0.85 4.26
C ASP A 156 0.67 0.54 5.36
N GLU A 157 1.88 1.12 5.21
CA GLU A 157 3.02 1.00 6.15
C GLU A 157 3.33 -0.46 6.54
N LEU A 158 3.33 -1.37 5.55
CA LEU A 158 3.41 -2.81 5.74
C LEU A 158 4.62 -3.26 6.57
N THR A 159 5.78 -2.63 6.43
CA THR A 159 7.02 -3.08 7.07
C THR A 159 7.33 -2.36 8.38
N THR A 160 6.44 -1.49 8.85
CA THR A 160 6.61 -0.76 10.11
C THR A 160 6.69 -1.73 11.30
N GLY A 161 7.73 -1.56 12.11
CA GLY A 161 7.98 -2.39 13.30
C GLY A 161 8.61 -3.76 13.01
N LEU A 162 8.96 -4.05 11.76
CA LEU A 162 9.72 -5.25 11.41
C LEU A 162 11.21 -5.04 11.58
N ASP A 163 11.92 -6.09 12.01
CA ASP A 163 13.38 -6.12 11.94
C ASP A 163 13.87 -6.21 10.48
N VAL A 164 15.16 -5.97 10.26
CA VAL A 164 15.77 -5.90 8.92
C VAL A 164 15.58 -7.21 8.14
N SER A 165 15.65 -8.37 8.81
CA SER A 165 15.51 -9.66 8.15
C SER A 165 14.08 -9.90 7.67
N ALA A 166 13.10 -9.68 8.55
CA ALA A 166 11.68 -9.81 8.25
C ALA A 166 11.25 -8.85 7.13
N ARG A 167 11.76 -7.59 7.15
CA ARG A 167 11.51 -6.61 6.09
C ARG A 167 12.01 -7.08 4.74
N ARG A 168 13.24 -7.60 4.67
CA ARG A 168 13.80 -8.13 3.41
C ARG A 168 13.02 -9.32 2.86
N GLU A 169 12.50 -10.19 3.71
CA GLU A 169 11.65 -11.30 3.27
C GLU A 169 10.34 -10.80 2.67
N VAL A 170 9.69 -9.80 3.28
CA VAL A 170 8.49 -9.16 2.74
C VAL A 170 8.81 -8.53 1.38
N TRP A 171 9.89 -7.76 1.26
CA TRP A 171 10.30 -7.16 -0.01
C TRP A 171 10.53 -8.20 -1.11
N LYS A 172 11.18 -9.32 -0.77
CA LYS A 172 11.36 -10.42 -1.73
C LYS A 172 10.04 -10.92 -2.28
N THR A 173 9.04 -11.05 -1.41
CA THR A 173 7.70 -11.51 -1.81
C THR A 173 6.99 -10.48 -2.67
N LEU A 174 7.04 -9.19 -2.29
CA LEU A 174 6.44 -8.11 -3.10
C LEU A 174 7.09 -8.00 -4.48
N LYS A 175 8.42 -8.19 -4.58
CA LYS A 175 9.12 -8.25 -5.87
C LYS A 175 8.68 -9.43 -6.74
N ALA A 176 8.36 -10.58 -6.14
CA ALA A 176 7.82 -11.71 -6.87
C ALA A 176 6.43 -11.41 -7.42
N LEU A 177 5.53 -10.82 -6.61
CA LEU A 177 4.20 -10.38 -7.06
C LEU A 177 4.28 -9.36 -8.20
N LYS A 178 5.20 -8.39 -8.10
CA LYS A 178 5.48 -7.44 -9.18
C LYS A 178 5.90 -8.16 -10.47
N ALA A 179 6.80 -9.14 -10.37
CA ALA A 179 7.26 -9.90 -11.54
C ALA A 179 6.14 -10.71 -12.21
N GLU A 180 5.08 -11.04 -11.49
CA GLU A 180 3.85 -11.66 -12.00
C GLU A 180 2.86 -10.65 -12.60
N GLY A 181 3.21 -9.35 -12.62
CA GLY A 181 2.39 -8.28 -13.21
C GLY A 181 1.43 -7.60 -12.24
N MET A 182 1.53 -7.88 -10.94
CA MET A 182 0.70 -7.24 -9.91
C MET A 182 1.00 -5.75 -9.81
N THR A 183 -0.05 -4.92 -9.73
CA THR A 183 0.08 -3.50 -9.39
C THR A 183 0.08 -3.34 -7.89
N LEU A 184 1.08 -2.64 -7.33
CA LEU A 184 1.19 -2.40 -5.90
C LEU A 184 1.16 -0.88 -5.63
N PHE A 185 0.29 -0.47 -4.70
CA PHE A 185 0.28 0.87 -4.14
C PHE A 185 0.70 0.78 -2.69
N LEU A 186 1.85 1.32 -2.33
CA LEU A 186 2.33 1.27 -0.95
C LEU A 186 2.51 2.65 -0.34
N THR A 187 2.30 2.75 0.96
CA THR A 187 2.75 3.90 1.73
C THR A 187 3.91 3.52 2.61
N THR A 188 4.87 4.42 2.74
CA THR A 188 6.01 4.22 3.62
C THR A 188 6.60 5.55 4.05
N HIS A 189 7.34 5.50 5.14
CA HIS A 189 8.25 6.56 5.57
C HIS A 189 9.71 6.09 5.56
N TYR A 190 9.98 4.88 5.03
CA TYR A 190 11.31 4.30 4.87
C TYR A 190 11.81 4.49 3.45
N MET A 191 12.89 5.23 3.27
CA MET A 191 13.44 5.53 1.94
C MET A 191 14.07 4.29 1.30
N ASP A 192 14.71 3.44 2.11
CA ASP A 192 15.27 2.15 1.67
C ASP A 192 14.19 1.19 1.11
N GLU A 193 12.97 1.22 1.64
CA GLU A 193 11.85 0.47 1.09
C GLU A 193 11.44 0.98 -0.28
N ALA A 194 11.31 2.31 -0.41
CA ALA A 194 10.95 2.93 -1.67
C ALA A 194 11.99 2.68 -2.77
N GLU A 195 13.28 2.82 -2.46
CA GLU A 195 14.38 2.53 -3.40
C GLU A 195 14.40 1.06 -3.84
N ASN A 196 14.05 0.14 -2.93
CA ASN A 196 14.09 -1.28 -3.23
C ASN A 196 12.87 -1.80 -4.01
N LEU A 197 11.70 -1.18 -3.85
CA LEU A 197 10.44 -1.72 -4.35
C LEU A 197 9.80 -0.88 -5.45
N CYS A 198 9.84 0.46 -5.32
CA CYS A 198 9.03 1.34 -6.16
C CYS A 198 9.66 1.61 -7.52
N ASP A 199 8.80 1.66 -8.54
CA ASP A 199 9.14 2.19 -9.85
C ASP A 199 8.97 3.71 -9.85
N CYS A 200 7.87 4.18 -9.28
CA CYS A 200 7.51 5.58 -9.17
C CYS A 200 7.15 5.92 -7.72
N ILE A 201 7.47 7.12 -7.31
CA ILE A 201 7.18 7.63 -5.97
C ILE A 201 6.54 9.01 -6.05
N CYS A 202 5.64 9.28 -5.10
CA CYS A 202 5.07 10.59 -4.85
C CYS A 202 5.42 11.01 -3.42
N LEU A 203 6.16 12.12 -3.26
CA LEU A 203 6.45 12.68 -1.96
C LEU A 203 5.34 13.63 -1.54
N ILE A 204 4.78 13.44 -0.33
CA ILE A 204 3.77 14.33 0.22
C ILE A 204 4.23 14.98 1.52
N LYS A 205 3.91 16.28 1.67
CA LYS A 205 4.15 17.07 2.87
C LYS A 205 2.90 17.87 3.21
N ASN A 206 2.40 17.75 4.43
CA ASN A 206 1.21 18.48 4.89
C ASN A 206 0.00 18.34 3.95
N GLY A 207 -0.22 17.13 3.44
CA GLY A 207 -1.32 16.80 2.55
C GLY A 207 -1.17 17.24 1.09
N ARG A 208 -0.04 17.83 0.70
CA ARG A 208 0.25 18.29 -0.67
C ARG A 208 1.35 17.49 -1.31
N LYS A 209 1.24 17.28 -2.61
CA LYS A 209 2.33 16.71 -3.41
C LYS A 209 3.50 17.69 -3.49
N VAL A 210 4.69 17.19 -3.19
CA VAL A 210 5.96 17.93 -3.32
C VAL A 210 6.62 17.62 -4.66
N THR A 211 6.75 16.32 -4.97
CA THR A 211 7.29 15.82 -6.24
C THR A 211 6.74 14.44 -6.54
N GLU A 212 6.82 14.02 -7.81
CA GLU A 212 6.42 12.70 -8.30
C GLU A 212 7.29 12.32 -9.49
N GLY A 213 7.70 11.07 -9.57
CA GLY A 213 8.51 10.53 -10.66
C GLY A 213 9.10 9.18 -10.29
N THR A 214 9.89 8.60 -11.17
CA THR A 214 10.71 7.44 -10.81
C THR A 214 11.65 7.80 -9.66
N VAL A 215 12.06 6.79 -8.87
CA VAL A 215 13.01 7.03 -7.76
C VAL A 215 14.22 7.81 -8.26
N ARG A 216 14.77 7.43 -9.43
CA ARG A 216 15.91 8.08 -10.03
C ARG A 216 15.63 9.54 -10.42
N GLU A 217 14.50 9.84 -11.08
CA GLU A 217 14.14 11.21 -11.45
C GLU A 217 13.99 12.11 -10.23
N VAL A 218 13.41 11.59 -9.12
CA VAL A 218 13.28 12.34 -7.88
C VAL A 218 14.63 12.63 -7.25
N VAL A 219 15.56 11.67 -7.26
CA VAL A 219 16.94 11.86 -6.76
C VAL A 219 17.69 12.83 -7.67
N ASP A 220 17.70 12.62 -9.00
CA ASP A 220 18.43 13.45 -9.98
C ASP A 220 17.95 14.93 -10.00
N ALA A 221 16.69 15.19 -9.59
CA ALA A 221 16.15 16.54 -9.47
C ALA A 221 16.53 17.25 -8.15
N SER A 222 17.22 16.58 -7.25
CA SER A 222 17.77 17.10 -6.01
C SER A 222 19.29 17.33 -6.13
N PRO A 223 19.94 18.01 -5.18
CA PRO A 223 21.40 18.13 -5.16
C PRO A 223 22.12 16.92 -4.54
N TYR A 224 21.45 15.80 -4.32
CA TYR A 224 21.95 14.61 -3.61
C TYR A 224 21.93 13.37 -4.47
N ASP A 225 22.71 12.35 -4.08
CA ASP A 225 22.91 11.13 -4.84
C ASP A 225 22.09 9.93 -4.32
N ASN A 226 21.29 10.11 -3.26
CA ASN A 226 20.46 9.08 -2.66
C ASN A 226 19.09 9.63 -2.27
N LEU A 227 18.10 8.73 -2.13
CA LEU A 227 16.72 9.12 -1.88
C LEU A 227 16.52 9.68 -0.45
N GLU A 228 17.28 9.23 0.55
CA GLU A 228 17.14 9.68 1.94
C GLU A 228 17.48 11.15 2.07
N ASP A 229 18.64 11.58 1.55
CA ASP A 229 19.05 12.98 1.56
C ASP A 229 18.18 13.85 0.64
N ALA A 230 17.80 13.33 -0.53
CA ALA A 230 16.85 13.99 -1.42
C ALA A 230 15.49 14.21 -0.71
N TYR A 231 14.99 13.23 0.01
CA TYR A 231 13.75 13.35 0.77
C TYR A 231 13.86 14.44 1.84
N LEU A 232 14.92 14.47 2.64
CA LEU A 232 15.14 15.52 3.67
C LEU A 232 15.15 16.91 3.04
N TRP A 233 15.85 17.06 1.90
CA TRP A 233 15.87 18.30 1.16
C TRP A 233 14.48 18.74 0.68
N TYR A 234 13.68 17.83 0.08
CA TYR A 234 12.29 18.11 -0.31
C TYR A 234 11.41 18.48 0.88
N MET A 235 11.68 17.89 2.03
CA MET A 235 10.98 18.22 3.28
C MET A 235 11.47 19.51 3.92
N GLY A 236 12.55 20.15 3.41
CA GLY A 236 13.13 21.35 3.96
C GLY A 236 13.78 21.11 5.32
N GLU A 237 14.31 19.90 5.52
CA GLU A 237 15.07 19.47 6.70
C GLU A 237 16.57 19.57 6.41
N GLU A 238 17.40 19.75 7.46
CA GLU A 238 18.84 19.78 7.29
C GLU A 238 19.38 18.38 7.01
N VAL A 239 20.18 18.27 5.95
CA VAL A 239 20.94 17.06 5.63
C VAL A 239 22.26 17.14 6.35
N ILE A 240 22.56 16.17 7.25
CA ILE A 240 23.74 16.15 8.11
C ILE A 240 24.91 15.45 7.41
#